data_ceec9bb34b42afc81b916d05dd70ee28
#
_entry.id   ceec9bb34b42afc81b916d05dd70ee28
#
_cell.length_a   1.000
_cell.length_b   1.000
_cell.length_c   1.000
_cell.angle_alpha   90.00
_cell.angle_beta   90.00
_cell.angle_gamma   90.00
#
_symmetry.space_group_name_H-M   'P 1'
#
loop_
_entity.id
_entity.type
_entity.pdbx_description
1 polymer ?
#
loop_
_entity_poly.entity_id
_entity_poly.type
_entity_poly.pdbx_seq_one_letter_code
_entity_poly.pdbx_strand_id
1 'polypeptide(L)'
;MITSASGWRKVFAESGEKDDDNGEIGDLNRTIAALAAETFADYMLAQKKSPLIIIGMDTRPTGPAIAETMLRVFLAKKIAVSYTGIIASPEIMVYAHSADGFVYISASHNPIGYNGIKFGLNDGGVLNGQENAKLVAEFEKKCARPDAAEYAQKLASSCSDIDLDWVFAESIATKHSAANTYRSFEKEVISGSKEPAVQNAVFARIRQNLIQKPLCVVADMNGSARTMSIDKTFLNECGISLTAINSAPGQIAHEIIPEPENLVWCAHEIEKRQAAGDKNCILGYMPDCDGDRGNIVYWDEIEQKAKVLRAQEGFALSVLSELAYSAYQAQFSQGCGLAKKAELFLSGKNGQTGSFFGGQKVGVAVNGPTSMRIEEIAHAFKAEVFRSEVGEANVVNLAREKRSEGWTVRILGEGSNGGNITHPAAVRDPLCTIFALVKLLILKDDQTNGVLRKGLFHLWCEASGQMEKYKENYTLRDIIETLPVYTTTGVSEERAVLQIKTADHGILKANFQKIFENQWNLHKNELKELYGFESYVAVRTNGTVETKNIDDYSQSGKGGLKIIFYDETEKPVACMWMRGSGTEPVFRVMCDVKGNKPKEEQKLLEWETKMILRADSLA
;
A
#
# COMPACT_ATOMS: atom_id res chain seq x y z
N MET A 1 -20.93 5.12 -13.03
CA MET A 1 -19.92 4.19 -12.47
C MET A 1 -18.53 4.68 -12.85
N ILE A 2 -17.59 4.69 -11.92
CA ILE A 2 -16.17 5.00 -12.19
C ILE A 2 -15.48 3.70 -12.59
N THR A 3 -14.89 3.64 -13.79
CA THR A 3 -14.26 2.44 -14.35
C THR A 3 -12.75 2.63 -14.44
N SER A 4 -12.05 2.51 -13.30
CA SER A 4 -10.58 2.62 -13.25
C SER A 4 -9.91 1.25 -13.14
N ALA A 5 -8.61 1.18 -13.44
CA ALA A 5 -7.82 -0.05 -13.26
C ALA A 5 -7.79 -0.52 -11.79
N SER A 6 -7.94 0.40 -10.82
CA SER A 6 -7.99 0.08 -9.38
C SER A 6 -9.37 -0.43 -8.91
N GLY A 7 -10.32 -0.59 -9.82
CA GLY A 7 -11.66 -1.11 -9.57
C GLY A 7 -12.77 -0.26 -10.19
N TRP A 8 -13.87 -0.93 -10.56
CA TRP A 8 -15.07 -0.30 -11.10
C TRP A 8 -16.02 -0.03 -9.94
N ARG A 9 -16.24 1.24 -9.58
CA ARG A 9 -16.92 1.62 -8.34
C ARG A 9 -18.18 2.45 -8.59
N LYS A 10 -19.21 2.20 -7.79
CA LYS A 10 -20.44 3.01 -7.69
C LYS A 10 -21.15 2.72 -6.37
N VAL A 11 -22.19 3.47 -6.07
CA VAL A 11 -23.15 3.07 -5.03
C VAL A 11 -23.95 1.88 -5.56
N PHE A 12 -23.78 0.70 -4.94
CA PHE A 12 -24.50 -0.53 -5.28
C PHE A 12 -25.73 -0.75 -4.40
N ALA A 13 -25.85 -0.08 -3.28
CA ALA A 13 -27.09 -0.10 -2.49
C ALA A 13 -28.28 0.33 -3.37
N GLU A 14 -29.40 -0.39 -3.26
CA GLU A 14 -30.60 -0.17 -4.09
C GLU A 14 -31.17 1.24 -3.92
N SER A 15 -31.10 1.80 -2.71
CA SER A 15 -31.51 3.18 -2.43
C SER A 15 -30.74 4.26 -3.20
N GLY A 16 -29.52 3.94 -3.64
CA GLY A 16 -28.59 4.90 -4.22
C GLY A 16 -27.86 5.78 -3.19
N GLU A 17 -28.11 5.58 -1.89
CA GLU A 17 -27.46 6.33 -0.81
C GLU A 17 -26.10 5.76 -0.47
N LYS A 18 -25.10 6.64 -0.32
CA LYS A 18 -23.71 6.25 -0.08
C LYS A 18 -23.47 5.61 1.29
N ASP A 19 -24.32 5.89 2.25
CA ASP A 19 -24.20 5.45 3.64
C ASP A 19 -25.23 4.35 3.99
N ASP A 20 -25.95 3.79 2.98
CA ASP A 20 -26.91 2.70 3.16
C ASP A 20 -26.17 1.37 3.40
N ASP A 21 -26.46 0.71 4.49
CA ASP A 21 -25.91 -0.58 4.90
C ASP A 21 -26.79 -1.79 4.53
N ASN A 22 -27.84 -1.58 3.70
CA ASN A 22 -28.67 -2.67 3.18
C ASN A 22 -27.91 -3.49 2.12
N GLY A 23 -28.09 -4.81 2.16
CA GLY A 23 -27.48 -5.76 1.22
C GLY A 23 -28.15 -5.82 -0.16
N GLU A 24 -29.32 -5.23 -0.32
CA GLU A 24 -30.06 -5.25 -1.60
C GLU A 24 -29.43 -4.30 -2.62
N ILE A 25 -29.33 -4.79 -3.87
CA ILE A 25 -28.69 -4.04 -4.97
C ILE A 25 -29.68 -3.61 -6.07
N GLY A 26 -30.89 -4.15 -6.08
CA GLY A 26 -31.91 -3.90 -7.10
C GLY A 26 -31.54 -4.42 -8.50
N ASP A 27 -32.50 -4.41 -9.42
CA ASP A 27 -32.36 -5.01 -10.76
C ASP A 27 -31.32 -4.31 -11.63
N LEU A 28 -31.21 -2.97 -11.54
CA LEU A 28 -30.24 -2.21 -12.29
C LEU A 28 -28.80 -2.62 -11.94
N ASN A 29 -28.51 -2.75 -10.68
CA ASN A 29 -27.16 -3.11 -10.24
C ASN A 29 -26.87 -4.61 -10.47
N ARG A 30 -27.89 -5.49 -10.41
CA ARG A 30 -27.77 -6.89 -10.85
C ARG A 30 -27.43 -6.97 -12.34
N THR A 31 -28.09 -6.16 -13.18
CA THR A 31 -27.76 -6.05 -14.61
C THR A 31 -26.30 -5.64 -14.83
N ILE A 32 -25.85 -4.60 -14.12
CA ILE A 32 -24.46 -4.12 -14.19
C ILE A 32 -23.46 -5.23 -13.79
N ALA A 33 -23.70 -5.91 -12.67
CA ALA A 33 -22.85 -7.00 -12.17
C ALA A 33 -22.81 -8.17 -13.17
N ALA A 34 -23.95 -8.53 -13.76
CA ALA A 34 -24.03 -9.61 -14.75
C ALA A 34 -23.25 -9.27 -16.04
N LEU A 35 -23.43 -8.06 -16.57
CA LEU A 35 -22.71 -7.63 -17.78
C LEU A 35 -21.20 -7.45 -17.53
N ALA A 36 -20.80 -7.00 -16.33
CA ALA A 36 -19.40 -6.94 -15.92
C ALA A 36 -18.78 -8.35 -15.85
N ALA A 37 -19.49 -9.32 -15.25
CA ALA A 37 -19.09 -10.71 -15.21
C ALA A 37 -18.95 -11.32 -16.59
N GLU A 38 -19.94 -11.10 -17.47
CA GLU A 38 -19.89 -11.58 -18.86
C GLU A 38 -18.70 -10.99 -19.62
N THR A 39 -18.43 -9.70 -19.41
CA THR A 39 -17.31 -9.03 -20.09
C THR A 39 -15.97 -9.65 -19.68
N PHE A 40 -15.78 -9.89 -18.39
CA PHE A 40 -14.56 -10.56 -17.90
C PHE A 40 -14.51 -12.04 -18.33
N ALA A 41 -15.66 -12.73 -18.36
CA ALA A 41 -15.75 -14.09 -18.88
C ALA A 41 -15.26 -14.19 -20.33
N ASP A 42 -15.74 -13.29 -21.20
CA ASP A 42 -15.33 -13.26 -22.60
C ASP A 42 -13.84 -12.94 -22.75
N TYR A 43 -13.33 -12.00 -21.96
CA TYR A 43 -11.91 -11.67 -21.90
C TYR A 43 -11.05 -12.89 -21.52
N MET A 44 -11.47 -13.68 -20.54
CA MET A 44 -10.76 -14.88 -20.09
C MET A 44 -10.85 -16.03 -21.11
N LEU A 45 -12.03 -16.25 -21.70
CA LEU A 45 -12.26 -17.28 -22.72
C LEU A 45 -11.48 -16.99 -24.00
N ALA A 46 -11.21 -15.73 -24.32
CA ALA A 46 -10.36 -15.37 -25.46
C ALA A 46 -8.88 -15.77 -25.23
N GLN A 47 -8.45 -15.91 -23.98
CA GLN A 47 -7.08 -16.28 -23.64
C GLN A 47 -6.92 -17.79 -23.39
N LYS A 48 -7.94 -18.44 -22.81
CA LYS A 48 -7.90 -19.86 -22.41
C LYS A 48 -9.26 -20.51 -22.60
N LYS A 49 -9.30 -21.71 -23.17
CA LYS A 49 -10.53 -22.45 -23.46
C LYS A 49 -11.35 -22.80 -22.20
N SER A 50 -10.71 -23.07 -21.09
CA SER A 50 -11.35 -23.47 -19.82
C SER A 50 -10.63 -22.74 -18.67
N PRO A 51 -10.90 -21.44 -18.47
CA PRO A 51 -10.28 -20.69 -17.39
C PRO A 51 -10.91 -21.06 -16.03
N LEU A 52 -10.10 -20.96 -14.97
CA LEU A 52 -10.53 -20.95 -13.57
C LEU A 52 -10.49 -19.52 -13.05
N ILE A 53 -11.61 -19.04 -12.51
CA ILE A 53 -11.72 -17.70 -11.92
C ILE A 53 -11.98 -17.82 -10.42
N ILE A 54 -11.18 -17.14 -9.60
CA ILE A 54 -11.43 -16.98 -8.17
C ILE A 54 -12.34 -15.77 -7.96
N ILE A 55 -13.34 -15.91 -7.08
CA ILE A 55 -14.20 -14.79 -6.67
C ILE A 55 -14.14 -14.66 -5.15
N GLY A 56 -13.93 -13.43 -4.69
CA GLY A 56 -13.97 -13.08 -3.28
C GLY A 56 -14.48 -11.66 -3.07
N MET A 57 -14.78 -11.32 -1.83
CA MET A 57 -15.35 -10.01 -1.50
C MET A 57 -14.85 -9.51 -0.14
N ASP A 58 -14.96 -8.20 0.07
CA ASP A 58 -14.85 -7.60 1.41
C ASP A 58 -16.15 -7.82 2.22
N THR A 59 -16.29 -7.12 3.32
CA THR A 59 -17.42 -7.31 4.25
C THR A 59 -18.63 -6.41 3.97
N ARG A 60 -18.65 -5.68 2.85
CA ARG A 60 -19.75 -4.78 2.50
C ARG A 60 -21.06 -5.55 2.28
N PRO A 61 -22.20 -5.04 2.79
CA PRO A 61 -23.48 -5.74 2.73
C PRO A 61 -23.92 -6.16 1.33
N THR A 62 -23.64 -5.33 0.32
CA THR A 62 -24.00 -5.58 -1.09
C THR A 62 -23.12 -6.65 -1.77
N GLY A 63 -22.00 -7.03 -1.15
CA GLY A 63 -21.04 -8.00 -1.70
C GLY A 63 -21.66 -9.35 -2.08
N PRO A 64 -22.44 -10.00 -1.20
CA PRO A 64 -23.06 -11.30 -1.50
C PRO A 64 -23.97 -11.30 -2.73
N ALA A 65 -24.81 -10.25 -2.90
CA ALA A 65 -25.72 -10.15 -4.04
C ALA A 65 -24.97 -9.91 -5.37
N ILE A 66 -23.87 -9.15 -5.34
CA ILE A 66 -22.99 -8.96 -6.49
C ILE A 66 -22.28 -10.28 -6.82
N ALA A 67 -21.72 -10.96 -5.80
CA ALA A 67 -21.00 -12.23 -5.98
C ALA A 67 -21.90 -13.31 -6.57
N GLU A 68 -23.11 -13.51 -6.03
CA GLU A 68 -24.07 -14.48 -6.55
C GLU A 68 -24.39 -14.18 -8.03
N THR A 69 -24.69 -12.93 -8.37
CA THR A 69 -24.99 -12.54 -9.76
C THR A 69 -23.83 -12.88 -10.70
N MET A 70 -22.59 -12.58 -10.30
CA MET A 70 -21.41 -12.87 -11.11
C MET A 70 -21.13 -14.36 -11.23
N LEU A 71 -21.28 -15.14 -10.15
CA LEU A 71 -21.15 -16.59 -10.13
C LEU A 71 -22.12 -17.24 -11.12
N ARG A 72 -23.40 -16.84 -11.10
CA ARG A 72 -24.42 -17.34 -12.04
C ARG A 72 -23.98 -17.13 -13.50
N VAL A 73 -23.44 -15.95 -13.82
CA VAL A 73 -22.99 -15.66 -15.20
C VAL A 73 -21.78 -16.52 -15.60
N PHE A 74 -20.78 -16.67 -14.73
CA PHE A 74 -19.61 -17.49 -15.03
C PHE A 74 -19.99 -18.97 -15.23
N LEU A 75 -20.84 -19.52 -14.36
CA LEU A 75 -21.35 -20.89 -14.48
C LEU A 75 -22.19 -21.08 -15.74
N ALA A 76 -23.07 -20.12 -16.09
CA ALA A 76 -23.83 -20.15 -17.33
C ALA A 76 -22.92 -20.18 -18.58
N LYS A 77 -21.76 -19.50 -18.52
CA LYS A 77 -20.74 -19.51 -19.58
C LYS A 77 -19.78 -20.72 -19.49
N LYS A 78 -20.03 -21.68 -18.60
CA LYS A 78 -19.22 -22.89 -18.39
C LYS A 78 -17.77 -22.60 -17.99
N ILE A 79 -17.57 -21.54 -17.24
CA ILE A 79 -16.29 -21.19 -16.63
C ILE A 79 -16.21 -21.84 -15.25
N ALA A 80 -15.08 -22.47 -14.95
CA ALA A 80 -14.81 -22.97 -13.63
C ALA A 80 -14.61 -21.82 -12.64
N VAL A 81 -15.26 -21.87 -11.49
CA VAL A 81 -15.18 -20.84 -10.47
C VAL A 81 -14.77 -21.43 -9.11
N SER A 82 -14.05 -20.64 -8.33
CA SER A 82 -13.65 -20.94 -6.96
C SER A 82 -14.05 -19.77 -6.09
N TYR A 83 -15.04 -19.95 -5.21
CA TYR A 83 -15.58 -18.88 -4.37
C TYR A 83 -14.99 -18.95 -2.95
N THR A 84 -14.42 -17.84 -2.50
CA THR A 84 -13.78 -17.74 -1.18
C THR A 84 -14.68 -17.12 -0.11
N GLY A 85 -15.81 -16.52 -0.49
CA GLY A 85 -16.57 -15.67 0.40
C GLY A 85 -15.79 -14.42 0.80
N ILE A 86 -15.87 -14.03 2.07
CA ILE A 86 -15.13 -12.89 2.60
C ILE A 86 -13.63 -13.24 2.67
N ILE A 87 -12.81 -12.38 2.03
CA ILE A 87 -11.37 -12.55 1.95
C ILE A 87 -10.68 -11.18 1.88
N ALA A 88 -9.51 -11.03 2.49
CA ALA A 88 -8.73 -9.80 2.38
C ALA A 88 -8.08 -9.66 1.00
N SER A 89 -7.91 -8.42 0.54
CA SER A 89 -7.32 -8.12 -0.77
C SER A 89 -5.94 -8.78 -0.98
N PRO A 90 -4.96 -8.70 -0.05
CA PRO A 90 -3.69 -9.39 -0.23
C PRO A 90 -3.84 -10.92 -0.26
N GLU A 91 -4.77 -11.49 0.49
CA GLU A 91 -5.00 -12.94 0.53
C GLU A 91 -5.54 -13.48 -0.81
N ILE A 92 -6.55 -12.81 -1.42
CA ILE A 92 -7.07 -13.23 -2.74
C ILE A 92 -6.03 -13.05 -3.84
N MET A 93 -5.25 -11.96 -3.81
CA MET A 93 -4.21 -11.72 -4.82
C MET A 93 -3.11 -12.78 -4.77
N VAL A 94 -2.73 -13.24 -3.59
CA VAL A 94 -1.81 -14.38 -3.44
C VAL A 94 -2.45 -15.69 -3.92
N TYR A 95 -3.71 -15.92 -3.57
CA TYR A 95 -4.40 -17.15 -3.97
C TYR A 95 -4.65 -17.21 -5.49
N ALA A 96 -4.75 -16.06 -6.15
CA ALA A 96 -4.90 -15.94 -7.61
C ALA A 96 -3.80 -16.65 -8.41
N HIS A 97 -2.60 -16.85 -7.84
CA HIS A 97 -1.55 -17.65 -8.49
C HIS A 97 -1.94 -19.12 -8.76
N SER A 98 -2.99 -19.63 -8.10
CA SER A 98 -3.52 -20.98 -8.32
C SER A 98 -4.62 -21.07 -9.39
N ALA A 99 -4.98 -19.95 -10.02
CA ALA A 99 -6.04 -19.84 -11.03
C ALA A 99 -5.56 -19.08 -12.26
N ASP A 100 -6.46 -18.77 -13.19
CA ASP A 100 -6.14 -17.98 -14.39
C ASP A 100 -6.45 -16.50 -14.20
N GLY A 101 -7.45 -16.21 -13.36
CA GLY A 101 -7.82 -14.85 -13.01
C GLY A 101 -8.66 -14.79 -11.73
N PHE A 102 -8.93 -13.58 -11.29
CA PHE A 102 -9.78 -13.36 -10.13
C PHE A 102 -10.69 -12.14 -10.30
N VAL A 103 -11.79 -12.17 -9.56
CA VAL A 103 -12.67 -11.04 -9.34
C VAL A 103 -12.71 -10.76 -7.84
N TYR A 104 -12.43 -9.52 -7.46
CA TYR A 104 -12.53 -9.10 -6.09
C TYR A 104 -13.57 -7.99 -5.94
N ILE A 105 -14.59 -8.23 -5.12
CA ILE A 105 -15.72 -7.33 -4.92
C ILE A 105 -15.44 -6.46 -3.71
N SER A 106 -15.06 -5.21 -3.96
CA SER A 106 -14.70 -4.23 -2.93
C SER A 106 -14.65 -2.82 -3.49
N ALA A 107 -15.05 -1.84 -2.68
CA ALA A 107 -14.80 -0.44 -2.91
C ALA A 107 -13.70 0.14 -1.99
N SER A 108 -12.90 -0.70 -1.32
CA SER A 108 -11.81 -0.32 -0.41
C SER A 108 -12.32 0.62 0.69
N HIS A 109 -11.88 1.86 0.75
CA HIS A 109 -12.22 2.85 1.77
C HIS A 109 -13.43 3.75 1.46
N ASN A 110 -14.14 3.53 0.35
CA ASN A 110 -15.37 4.29 0.06
C ASN A 110 -16.46 4.03 1.13
N PRO A 111 -17.45 4.93 1.31
CA PRO A 111 -18.59 4.72 2.19
C PRO A 111 -19.30 3.38 1.99
N ILE A 112 -20.06 2.91 2.98
CA ILE A 112 -20.56 1.52 3.05
C ILE A 112 -21.51 1.13 1.91
N GLY A 113 -22.35 2.04 1.41
CA GLY A 113 -23.26 1.81 0.28
C GLY A 113 -22.56 1.68 -1.08
N TYR A 114 -21.29 2.10 -1.17
CA TYR A 114 -20.46 1.81 -2.34
C TYR A 114 -20.05 0.35 -2.35
N ASN A 115 -19.88 -0.17 -3.57
CA ASN A 115 -19.12 -1.38 -3.81
C ASN A 115 -18.36 -1.22 -5.13
N GLY A 116 -17.52 -2.19 -5.44
CA GLY A 116 -16.71 -2.17 -6.65
C GLY A 116 -16.35 -3.56 -7.12
N ILE A 117 -15.81 -3.64 -8.34
CA ILE A 117 -15.38 -4.88 -8.94
C ILE A 117 -13.95 -4.67 -9.44
N LYS A 118 -13.00 -5.43 -8.90
CA LYS A 118 -11.61 -5.45 -9.34
C LYS A 118 -11.38 -6.74 -10.13
N PHE A 119 -10.80 -6.63 -11.31
CA PHE A 119 -10.42 -7.76 -12.15
C PHE A 119 -8.91 -7.92 -12.16
N GLY A 120 -8.43 -9.15 -12.07
CA GLY A 120 -7.01 -9.44 -12.09
C GLY A 120 -6.69 -10.81 -12.68
N LEU A 121 -5.39 -11.06 -12.84
CA LEU A 121 -4.86 -12.27 -13.47
C LEU A 121 -4.05 -13.11 -12.44
N ASN A 122 -3.51 -14.22 -12.92
CA ASN A 122 -2.75 -15.17 -12.11
C ASN A 122 -1.40 -14.65 -11.58
N ASP A 123 -0.97 -13.45 -11.97
CA ASP A 123 0.19 -12.79 -11.40
C ASP A 123 -0.09 -12.09 -10.05
N GLY A 124 -1.34 -12.18 -9.56
CA GLY A 124 -1.80 -11.56 -8.31
C GLY A 124 -2.04 -10.05 -8.43
N GLY A 125 -1.89 -9.48 -9.62
CA GLY A 125 -2.14 -8.07 -9.90
C GLY A 125 -3.51 -7.83 -10.51
N VAL A 126 -4.08 -6.64 -10.24
CA VAL A 126 -5.23 -6.15 -11.01
C VAL A 126 -4.80 -5.83 -12.44
N LEU A 127 -5.76 -5.87 -13.39
CA LEU A 127 -5.52 -5.53 -14.78
C LEU A 127 -4.84 -4.17 -14.90
N ASN A 128 -3.81 -4.08 -15.74
CA ASN A 128 -3.17 -2.81 -16.04
C ASN A 128 -4.11 -1.85 -16.79
N GLY A 129 -3.74 -0.58 -16.88
CA GLY A 129 -4.61 0.46 -17.49
C GLY A 129 -5.03 0.17 -18.92
N GLN A 130 -4.18 -0.46 -19.74
CA GLN A 130 -4.50 -0.78 -21.14
C GLN A 130 -5.52 -1.92 -21.24
N GLU A 131 -5.31 -3.00 -20.49
CA GLU A 131 -6.24 -4.13 -20.47
C GLU A 131 -7.57 -3.74 -19.82
N ASN A 132 -7.54 -2.93 -18.74
CA ASN A 132 -8.76 -2.38 -18.17
C ASN A 132 -9.54 -1.50 -19.17
N ALA A 133 -8.86 -0.66 -19.95
CA ALA A 133 -9.53 0.18 -20.97
C ALA A 133 -10.24 -0.65 -22.05
N LYS A 134 -9.64 -1.77 -22.48
CA LYS A 134 -10.29 -2.72 -23.40
C LYS A 134 -11.53 -3.34 -22.76
N LEU A 135 -11.42 -3.77 -21.49
CA LEU A 135 -12.52 -4.36 -20.76
C LEU A 135 -13.69 -3.38 -20.60
N VAL A 136 -13.38 -2.12 -20.28
CA VAL A 136 -14.39 -1.04 -20.16
C VAL A 136 -15.11 -0.81 -21.48
N ALA A 137 -14.38 -0.73 -22.59
CA ALA A 137 -14.99 -0.51 -23.92
C ALA A 137 -15.97 -1.64 -24.30
N GLU A 138 -15.63 -2.90 -24.00
CA GLU A 138 -16.54 -4.03 -24.26
C GLU A 138 -17.75 -4.03 -23.31
N PHE A 139 -17.54 -3.67 -22.02
CA PHE A 139 -18.63 -3.51 -21.07
C PHE A 139 -19.62 -2.42 -21.50
N GLU A 140 -19.14 -1.26 -21.94
CA GLU A 140 -19.98 -0.15 -22.42
C GLU A 140 -20.81 -0.56 -23.64
N LYS A 141 -20.24 -1.32 -24.58
CA LYS A 141 -20.99 -1.87 -25.72
C LYS A 141 -22.12 -2.78 -25.26
N LYS A 142 -21.87 -3.63 -24.26
CA LYS A 142 -22.91 -4.52 -23.72
C LYS A 142 -24.00 -3.74 -22.99
N CYS A 143 -23.65 -2.73 -22.23
CA CYS A 143 -24.61 -1.85 -21.57
C CYS A 143 -25.46 -1.02 -22.54
N ALA A 144 -24.93 -0.66 -23.71
CA ALA A 144 -25.62 0.10 -24.74
C ALA A 144 -26.67 -0.70 -25.53
N ARG A 145 -26.78 -2.01 -25.33
CA ARG A 145 -27.79 -2.85 -26.00
C ARG A 145 -29.20 -2.45 -25.56
N PRO A 146 -30.17 -2.37 -26.46
CA PRO A 146 -31.56 -2.08 -26.11
C PRO A 146 -32.18 -3.10 -25.15
N ASP A 147 -31.75 -4.36 -25.24
CA ASP A 147 -32.23 -5.50 -24.45
C ASP A 147 -31.28 -5.87 -23.28
N ALA A 148 -30.37 -4.98 -22.88
CA ALA A 148 -29.30 -5.26 -21.92
C ALA A 148 -29.80 -5.89 -20.59
N ALA A 149 -30.87 -5.34 -20.02
CA ALA A 149 -31.44 -5.85 -18.77
C ALA A 149 -32.07 -7.23 -18.92
N GLU A 150 -32.91 -7.44 -19.94
CA GLU A 150 -33.54 -8.72 -20.22
C GLU A 150 -32.50 -9.80 -20.54
N TYR A 151 -31.50 -9.44 -21.36
CA TYR A 151 -30.39 -10.32 -21.70
C TYR A 151 -29.58 -10.73 -20.48
N ALA A 152 -29.19 -9.79 -19.62
CA ALA A 152 -28.42 -10.05 -18.40
C ALA A 152 -29.19 -10.97 -17.43
N GLN A 153 -30.48 -10.69 -17.23
CA GLN A 153 -31.36 -11.52 -16.41
C GLN A 153 -31.48 -12.95 -16.97
N LYS A 154 -31.71 -13.09 -18.26
CA LYS A 154 -31.80 -14.41 -18.93
C LYS A 154 -30.49 -15.18 -18.83
N LEU A 155 -29.34 -14.51 -19.00
CA LEU A 155 -28.03 -15.12 -18.88
C LEU A 155 -27.79 -15.64 -17.45
N ALA A 156 -28.02 -14.82 -16.42
CA ALA A 156 -27.87 -15.24 -15.03
C ALA A 156 -28.83 -16.36 -14.65
N SER A 157 -30.08 -16.32 -15.12
CA SER A 157 -31.10 -17.35 -14.86
C SER A 157 -30.86 -18.66 -15.62
N SER A 158 -29.96 -18.67 -16.60
CA SER A 158 -29.58 -19.92 -17.31
C SER A 158 -28.58 -20.78 -16.53
N CYS A 159 -28.09 -20.30 -15.40
CA CYS A 159 -27.27 -21.06 -14.48
C CYS A 159 -28.10 -22.14 -13.78
N SER A 160 -27.51 -23.32 -13.58
CA SER A 160 -28.07 -24.36 -12.74
C SER A 160 -27.93 -23.96 -11.26
N ASP A 161 -29.04 -23.98 -10.50
CA ASP A 161 -28.98 -23.75 -9.05
C ASP A 161 -28.12 -24.81 -8.35
N ILE A 162 -28.12 -26.04 -8.84
CA ILE A 162 -27.28 -27.14 -8.29
C ILE A 162 -25.78 -26.76 -8.44
N ASP A 163 -25.37 -26.24 -9.61
CA ASP A 163 -23.97 -25.84 -9.81
C ASP A 163 -23.59 -24.69 -8.88
N LEU A 164 -24.49 -23.74 -8.66
CA LEU A 164 -24.28 -22.64 -7.73
C LEU A 164 -24.18 -23.13 -6.26
N ASP A 165 -25.09 -24.01 -5.85
CA ASP A 165 -25.08 -24.60 -4.49
C ASP A 165 -23.76 -25.34 -4.23
N TRP A 166 -23.23 -26.07 -5.21
CA TRP A 166 -21.92 -26.72 -5.13
C TRP A 166 -20.80 -25.70 -4.88
N VAL A 167 -20.78 -24.59 -5.61
CA VAL A 167 -19.77 -23.53 -5.43
C VAL A 167 -19.84 -22.94 -4.01
N PHE A 168 -21.04 -22.70 -3.51
CA PHE A 168 -21.21 -22.23 -2.12
C PHE A 168 -20.79 -23.29 -1.09
N ALA A 169 -21.11 -24.56 -1.30
CA ALA A 169 -20.72 -25.64 -0.39
C ALA A 169 -19.19 -25.80 -0.32
N GLU A 170 -18.47 -25.59 -1.41
CA GLU A 170 -17.02 -25.69 -1.46
C GLU A 170 -16.29 -24.43 -0.90
N SER A 171 -17.00 -23.34 -0.67
CA SER A 171 -16.39 -22.06 -0.29
C SER A 171 -15.55 -22.13 0.98
N ILE A 172 -15.95 -22.95 1.97
CA ILE A 172 -15.20 -23.13 3.23
C ILE A 172 -13.84 -23.79 2.95
N ALA A 173 -13.79 -24.83 2.13
CA ALA A 173 -12.55 -25.52 1.77
C ALA A 173 -11.65 -24.60 0.92
N THR A 174 -12.25 -23.85 0.00
CA THR A 174 -11.55 -22.82 -0.79
C THR A 174 -10.92 -21.75 0.08
N LYS A 175 -11.68 -21.21 1.05
CA LYS A 175 -11.17 -20.22 2.00
C LYS A 175 -10.01 -20.75 2.84
N HIS A 176 -10.10 -21.99 3.31
CA HIS A 176 -8.99 -22.66 4.01
C HIS A 176 -7.73 -22.78 3.14
N SER A 177 -7.90 -23.15 1.87
CA SER A 177 -6.79 -23.24 0.91
C SER A 177 -6.15 -21.87 0.67
N ALA A 178 -6.95 -20.82 0.50
CA ALA A 178 -6.48 -19.45 0.35
C ALA A 178 -5.67 -19.00 1.58
N ALA A 179 -6.20 -19.20 2.78
CA ALA A 179 -5.53 -18.85 4.03
C ALA A 179 -4.18 -19.57 4.21
N ASN A 180 -4.10 -20.85 3.87
CA ASN A 180 -2.84 -21.62 3.94
C ASN A 180 -1.81 -21.15 2.90
N THR A 181 -2.26 -20.86 1.69
CA THR A 181 -1.41 -20.30 0.63
C THR A 181 -0.86 -18.95 1.04
N TYR A 182 -1.73 -18.07 1.54
CA TYR A 182 -1.35 -16.76 2.03
C TYR A 182 -0.38 -16.82 3.22
N ARG A 183 -0.62 -17.70 4.19
CA ARG A 183 0.30 -17.94 5.32
C ARG A 183 1.70 -18.35 4.86
N SER A 184 1.78 -19.22 3.88
CA SER A 184 3.07 -19.66 3.32
C SER A 184 3.78 -18.54 2.59
N PHE A 185 3.02 -17.72 1.87
CA PHE A 185 3.53 -16.55 1.17
C PHE A 185 4.03 -15.48 2.15
N GLU A 186 3.29 -15.20 3.23
CA GLU A 186 3.73 -14.26 4.27
C GLU A 186 5.07 -14.68 4.91
N LYS A 187 5.29 -15.98 5.10
CA LYS A 187 6.61 -16.47 5.55
C LYS A 187 7.72 -16.14 4.56
N GLU A 188 7.46 -16.27 3.27
CA GLU A 188 8.41 -15.87 2.22
C GLU A 188 8.66 -14.36 2.26
N VAL A 189 7.60 -13.55 2.28
CA VAL A 189 7.69 -12.08 2.30
C VAL A 189 8.49 -11.60 3.51
N ILE A 190 8.12 -12.02 4.71
CA ILE A 190 8.75 -11.55 5.96
C ILE A 190 10.20 -11.98 6.05
N SER A 191 10.51 -13.23 5.71
CA SER A 191 11.87 -13.76 5.76
C SER A 191 12.76 -13.29 4.59
N GLY A 192 12.14 -12.89 3.46
CA GLY A 192 12.86 -12.58 2.21
C GLY A 192 13.43 -13.80 1.50
N SER A 193 12.88 -15.00 1.75
CA SER A 193 13.38 -16.24 1.17
C SER A 193 12.28 -17.26 0.91
N LYS A 194 12.36 -17.94 -0.22
CA LYS A 194 11.52 -19.12 -0.54
C LYS A 194 11.94 -20.38 0.20
N GLU A 195 13.17 -20.41 0.71
CA GLU A 195 13.76 -21.59 1.32
C GLU A 195 13.19 -21.84 2.73
N PRO A 196 12.52 -22.97 2.98
CA PRO A 196 11.92 -23.26 4.29
C PRO A 196 12.91 -23.22 5.46
N ALA A 197 14.16 -23.64 5.24
CA ALA A 197 15.21 -23.61 6.25
C ALA A 197 15.53 -22.17 6.69
N VAL A 198 15.60 -21.23 5.73
CA VAL A 198 15.84 -19.81 6.02
C VAL A 198 14.62 -19.19 6.72
N GLN A 199 13.41 -19.48 6.22
CA GLN A 199 12.16 -19.02 6.86
C GLN A 199 12.11 -19.47 8.33
N ASN A 200 12.31 -20.77 8.57
CA ASN A 200 12.29 -21.34 9.92
C ASN A 200 13.34 -20.69 10.84
N ALA A 201 14.53 -20.42 10.35
CA ALA A 201 15.58 -19.76 11.10
C ALA A 201 15.20 -18.32 11.50
N VAL A 202 14.62 -17.54 10.55
CA VAL A 202 14.14 -16.17 10.83
C VAL A 202 13.05 -16.18 11.88
N PHE A 203 12.01 -16.99 11.71
CA PHE A 203 10.89 -17.05 12.66
C PHE A 203 11.29 -17.66 14.01
N ALA A 204 12.20 -18.62 14.04
CA ALA A 204 12.76 -19.11 15.30
C ALA A 204 13.49 -17.99 16.07
N ARG A 205 14.24 -17.15 15.35
CA ARG A 205 14.94 -16.01 15.95
C ARG A 205 13.98 -14.98 16.49
N ILE A 206 12.94 -14.62 15.72
CA ILE A 206 11.89 -13.71 16.18
C ILE A 206 11.24 -14.25 17.46
N ARG A 207 10.81 -15.52 17.48
CA ARG A 207 10.20 -16.13 18.68
C ARG A 207 11.14 -16.16 19.87
N GLN A 208 12.42 -16.51 19.66
CA GLN A 208 13.42 -16.53 20.74
C GLN A 208 13.57 -15.14 21.39
N ASN A 209 13.63 -14.09 20.58
CA ASN A 209 13.77 -12.73 21.10
C ASN A 209 12.47 -12.24 21.79
N LEU A 210 11.30 -12.68 21.31
CA LEU A 210 10.01 -12.38 21.92
C LEU A 210 9.81 -13.04 23.30
N ILE A 211 10.51 -14.14 23.60
CA ILE A 211 10.54 -14.70 24.96
C ILE A 211 11.17 -13.70 25.95
N GLN A 212 12.19 -12.98 25.52
CA GLN A 212 12.88 -11.96 26.34
C GLN A 212 12.11 -10.63 26.38
N LYS A 213 11.47 -10.27 25.28
CA LYS A 213 10.69 -9.03 25.15
C LYS A 213 9.34 -9.35 24.48
N PRO A 214 8.35 -9.80 25.27
CA PRO A 214 7.00 -10.08 24.74
C PRO A 214 6.40 -8.87 24.06
N LEU A 215 5.63 -9.12 22.99
CA LEU A 215 4.95 -8.09 22.19
C LEU A 215 3.48 -8.45 22.02
N CYS A 216 2.62 -7.48 22.24
CA CYS A 216 1.20 -7.53 21.89
C CYS A 216 0.89 -6.44 20.87
N VAL A 217 0.11 -6.80 19.86
CA VAL A 217 -0.43 -5.88 18.86
C VAL A 217 -1.93 -5.74 19.09
N VAL A 218 -2.43 -4.52 19.05
CA VAL A 218 -3.87 -4.21 19.04
C VAL A 218 -4.30 -4.03 17.59
N ALA A 219 -5.33 -4.75 17.16
CA ALA A 219 -5.93 -4.58 15.83
C ALA A 219 -7.36 -4.07 15.97
N ASP A 220 -7.62 -2.87 15.53
CA ASP A 220 -8.98 -2.41 15.31
C ASP A 220 -9.41 -2.88 13.93
N MET A 221 -10.09 -4.02 13.88
CA MET A 221 -10.48 -4.65 12.62
C MET A 221 -11.60 -3.89 11.90
N ASN A 222 -12.34 -3.05 12.62
CA ASN A 222 -13.47 -2.27 12.12
C ASN A 222 -14.37 -3.05 11.14
N GLY A 223 -14.64 -4.32 11.46
CA GLY A 223 -15.46 -5.21 10.64
C GLY A 223 -14.90 -5.57 9.26
N SER A 224 -13.66 -5.23 8.94
CA SER A 224 -13.02 -5.43 7.63
C SER A 224 -12.86 -6.90 7.24
N ALA A 225 -12.46 -7.16 6.01
CA ALA A 225 -12.16 -8.50 5.51
C ALA A 225 -11.03 -9.21 6.29
N ARG A 226 -10.18 -8.45 7.00
CA ARG A 226 -9.13 -9.00 7.88
C ARG A 226 -9.68 -9.79 9.06
N THR A 227 -10.94 -9.57 9.46
CA THR A 227 -11.63 -10.37 10.49
C THR A 227 -11.70 -11.85 10.14
N MET A 228 -11.68 -12.17 8.85
CA MET A 228 -11.73 -13.54 8.29
C MET A 228 -10.39 -14.00 7.73
N SER A 229 -9.30 -13.29 8.00
CA SER A 229 -7.95 -13.60 7.51
C SER A 229 -7.07 -14.26 8.59
N ILE A 230 -5.78 -14.40 8.32
CA ILE A 230 -4.84 -15.14 9.16
C ILE A 230 -4.23 -14.33 10.31
N ASP A 231 -4.51 -13.03 10.42
CA ASP A 231 -3.79 -12.10 11.30
C ASP A 231 -3.57 -12.65 12.71
N LYS A 232 -4.65 -13.02 13.39
CA LYS A 232 -4.58 -13.53 14.77
C LYS A 232 -3.78 -14.83 14.87
N THR A 233 -4.07 -15.77 13.99
CA THR A 233 -3.41 -17.09 14.02
C THR A 233 -1.94 -16.98 13.64
N PHE A 234 -1.62 -16.18 12.63
CA PHE A 234 -0.26 -16.02 12.15
C PHE A 234 0.65 -15.27 13.14
N LEU A 235 0.16 -14.16 13.72
CA LEU A 235 0.89 -13.43 14.76
C LEU A 235 1.16 -14.31 15.98
N ASN A 236 0.14 -15.05 16.45
CA ASN A 236 0.29 -15.96 17.57
C ASN A 236 1.32 -17.09 17.28
N GLU A 237 1.34 -17.66 16.08
CA GLU A 237 2.35 -18.63 15.66
C GLU A 237 3.76 -18.04 15.69
N CYS A 238 3.87 -16.75 15.45
CA CYS A 238 5.15 -16.02 15.53
C CYS A 238 5.53 -15.61 16.96
N GLY A 239 4.69 -15.89 17.96
CA GLY A 239 4.93 -15.51 19.35
C GLY A 239 4.47 -14.09 19.71
N ILE A 240 3.68 -13.45 18.85
CA ILE A 240 3.12 -12.12 19.06
C ILE A 240 1.64 -12.28 19.42
N SER A 241 1.23 -11.77 20.58
CA SER A 241 -0.20 -11.78 20.93
C SER A 241 -0.96 -10.70 20.15
N LEU A 242 -2.16 -11.04 19.68
CA LEU A 242 -3.06 -10.09 19.03
C LEU A 242 -4.32 -9.88 19.85
N THR A 243 -4.61 -8.64 20.17
CA THR A 243 -5.91 -8.19 20.68
C THR A 243 -6.68 -7.53 19.55
N ALA A 244 -7.81 -8.11 19.18
CA ALA A 244 -8.68 -7.55 18.16
C ALA A 244 -9.91 -6.90 18.79
N ILE A 245 -10.25 -5.68 18.35
CA ILE A 245 -11.53 -5.00 18.63
C ILE A 245 -12.31 -4.84 17.33
N ASN A 246 -13.63 -4.65 17.41
CA ASN A 246 -14.54 -4.55 16.25
C ASN A 246 -14.30 -5.69 15.25
N SER A 247 -14.16 -6.92 15.77
CA SER A 247 -13.61 -8.06 15.02
C SER A 247 -14.66 -9.02 14.44
N ALA A 248 -15.94 -8.70 14.49
CA ALA A 248 -16.96 -9.43 13.75
C ALA A 248 -17.03 -8.92 12.30
N PRO A 249 -17.11 -9.80 11.29
CA PRO A 249 -17.20 -9.40 9.89
C PRO A 249 -18.39 -8.47 9.65
N GLY A 250 -18.16 -7.32 9.00
CA GLY A 250 -19.19 -6.33 8.75
C GLY A 250 -19.60 -5.47 9.95
N GLN A 251 -19.03 -5.68 11.13
CA GLN A 251 -19.23 -4.82 12.30
C GLN A 251 -18.45 -3.50 12.12
N ILE A 252 -18.96 -2.63 11.27
CA ILE A 252 -18.39 -1.31 11.03
C ILE A 252 -18.75 -0.40 12.21
N ALA A 253 -17.79 -0.07 13.06
CA ALA A 253 -18.00 0.73 14.26
C ALA A 253 -17.76 2.23 14.03
N HIS A 254 -16.96 2.58 13.04
CA HIS A 254 -16.61 3.95 12.66
C HIS A 254 -16.22 4.02 11.18
N GLU A 255 -15.82 5.20 10.68
CA GLU A 255 -15.43 5.35 9.28
C GLU A 255 -14.34 4.37 8.84
N ILE A 256 -14.47 3.87 7.61
CA ILE A 256 -13.64 2.79 7.06
C ILE A 256 -12.22 3.28 6.70
N ILE A 257 -12.00 4.60 6.67
CA ILE A 257 -10.73 5.21 6.24
C ILE A 257 -9.71 5.13 7.39
N PRO A 258 -8.57 4.45 7.26
CA PRO A 258 -7.58 4.32 8.32
C PRO A 258 -6.67 5.56 8.42
N GLU A 259 -7.27 6.75 8.52
CA GLU A 259 -6.58 8.02 8.76
C GLU A 259 -6.55 8.35 10.26
N PRO A 260 -5.71 9.29 10.70
CA PRO A 260 -5.47 9.54 12.12
C PRO A 260 -6.72 9.71 12.97
N GLU A 261 -7.78 10.31 12.42
CA GLU A 261 -9.05 10.56 13.10
C GLU A 261 -9.77 9.26 13.49
N ASN A 262 -9.57 8.19 12.74
CA ASN A 262 -10.20 6.89 12.94
C ASN A 262 -9.32 5.89 13.71
N LEU A 263 -8.01 6.16 13.84
CA LEU A 263 -7.12 5.32 14.63
C LEU A 263 -7.23 5.55 16.15
N VAL A 264 -8.05 6.49 16.56
CA VAL A 264 -8.29 6.80 18.01
C VAL A 264 -8.84 5.61 18.78
N TRP A 265 -9.63 4.72 18.15
CA TRP A 265 -10.16 3.52 18.78
C TRP A 265 -9.05 2.53 19.13
N CYS A 266 -8.15 2.29 18.20
CA CYS A 266 -6.96 1.47 18.42
C CYS A 266 -6.06 2.08 19.49
N ALA A 267 -5.85 3.42 19.46
CA ALA A 267 -5.06 4.14 20.45
C ALA A 267 -5.65 4.00 21.87
N HIS A 268 -6.94 4.20 22.03
CA HIS A 268 -7.63 4.05 23.32
C HIS A 268 -7.52 2.62 23.88
N GLU A 269 -7.61 1.58 23.04
CA GLU A 269 -7.45 0.20 23.52
C GLU A 269 -6.01 -0.06 23.98
N ILE A 270 -4.99 0.48 23.29
CA ILE A 270 -3.60 0.42 23.76
C ILE A 270 -3.47 1.11 25.13
N GLU A 271 -3.96 2.34 25.27
CA GLU A 271 -3.92 3.11 26.53
C GLU A 271 -4.61 2.36 27.69
N LYS A 272 -5.79 1.80 27.43
CA LYS A 272 -6.54 0.99 28.40
C LYS A 272 -5.75 -0.23 28.88
N ARG A 273 -5.07 -0.93 27.96
CA ARG A 273 -4.23 -2.09 28.29
C ARG A 273 -2.99 -1.69 29.07
N GLN A 274 -2.32 -0.63 28.66
CA GLN A 274 -1.20 -0.06 29.39
C GLN A 274 -1.58 0.34 30.81
N ALA A 275 -2.76 0.96 31.01
CA ALA A 275 -3.30 1.30 32.31
C ALA A 275 -3.64 0.06 33.16
N ALA A 276 -4.09 -1.03 32.53
CA ALA A 276 -4.35 -2.31 33.18
C ALA A 276 -3.08 -3.12 33.49
N GLY A 277 -1.88 -2.60 33.15
CA GLY A 277 -0.60 -3.24 33.45
C GLY A 277 -0.06 -4.14 32.32
N ASP A 278 -0.75 -4.26 31.19
CA ASP A 278 -0.25 -5.00 30.00
C ASP A 278 0.76 -4.14 29.23
N LYS A 279 1.99 -4.10 29.74
CA LYS A 279 3.09 -3.30 29.17
C LYS A 279 3.61 -3.80 27.82
N ASN A 280 3.16 -4.96 27.36
CA ASN A 280 3.58 -5.55 26.08
C ASN A 280 2.78 -5.00 24.89
N CYS A 281 1.59 -4.41 25.12
CA CYS A 281 0.77 -3.81 24.07
C CYS A 281 1.32 -2.43 23.68
N ILE A 282 2.26 -2.43 22.72
CA ILE A 282 2.98 -1.22 22.29
C ILE A 282 2.78 -0.87 20.82
N LEU A 283 2.12 -1.72 20.04
CA LEU A 283 1.80 -1.51 18.64
C LEU A 283 0.31 -1.75 18.39
N GLY A 284 -0.23 -1.07 17.40
CA GLY A 284 -1.56 -1.35 16.89
C GLY A 284 -1.70 -0.93 15.44
N TYR A 285 -2.78 -1.38 14.79
CA TYR A 285 -3.12 -1.01 13.43
C TYR A 285 -4.63 -1.05 13.20
N MET A 286 -5.06 -0.35 12.16
CA MET A 286 -6.41 -0.38 11.64
C MET A 286 -6.34 -0.60 10.11
N PRO A 287 -6.98 -1.66 9.55
CA PRO A 287 -7.13 -1.83 8.11
C PRO A 287 -8.33 -1.03 7.57
N ASP A 288 -8.36 -0.80 6.25
CA ASP A 288 -9.58 -0.43 5.55
C ASP A 288 -10.47 -1.66 5.26
N CYS A 289 -11.61 -1.50 4.58
CA CYS A 289 -12.61 -2.54 4.46
C CYS A 289 -12.10 -3.81 3.75
N ASP A 290 -11.29 -3.66 2.70
CA ASP A 290 -10.68 -4.79 1.98
C ASP A 290 -9.32 -5.24 2.55
N GLY A 291 -8.82 -4.52 3.55
CA GLY A 291 -7.69 -4.93 4.36
C GLY A 291 -6.33 -4.89 3.69
N ASP A 292 -6.13 -4.00 2.69
CA ASP A 292 -4.83 -3.77 2.07
C ASP A 292 -4.05 -2.63 2.72
N ARG A 293 -4.72 -1.65 3.36
CA ARG A 293 -4.10 -0.59 4.14
C ARG A 293 -3.96 -1.01 5.60
N GLY A 294 -2.96 -0.46 6.28
CA GLY A 294 -2.76 -0.66 7.71
C GLY A 294 -1.96 0.48 8.28
N ASN A 295 -2.65 1.50 8.82
CA ASN A 295 -1.99 2.60 9.50
C ASN A 295 -1.74 2.22 10.95
N ILE A 296 -0.67 2.78 11.53
CA ILE A 296 -0.04 2.29 12.74
C ILE A 296 -0.28 3.23 13.91
N VAL A 297 -0.55 2.63 15.06
CA VAL A 297 -0.52 3.27 16.38
C VAL A 297 0.63 2.66 17.18
N TYR A 298 1.35 3.47 17.95
CA TYR A 298 2.38 2.99 18.84
C TYR A 298 2.26 3.62 20.24
N TRP A 299 2.77 2.93 21.24
CA TRP A 299 2.88 3.44 22.59
C TRP A 299 4.15 4.29 22.75
N ASP A 300 4.00 5.52 23.21
CA ASP A 300 5.11 6.40 23.58
C ASP A 300 5.39 6.26 25.07
N GLU A 301 6.50 5.62 25.41
CA GLU A 301 6.88 5.31 26.78
C GLU A 301 7.26 6.56 27.61
N ILE A 302 7.61 7.66 26.95
CA ILE A 302 7.97 8.91 27.65
C ILE A 302 6.71 9.72 27.94
N GLU A 303 5.84 9.90 26.93
CA GLU A 303 4.61 10.65 27.11
C GLU A 303 3.49 9.82 27.76
N GLN A 304 3.70 8.50 27.93
CA GLN A 304 2.70 7.57 28.48
C GLN A 304 1.36 7.66 27.74
N LYS A 305 1.44 7.69 26.41
CA LYS A 305 0.30 7.87 25.53
C LYS A 305 0.46 7.06 24.24
N ALA A 306 -0.66 6.57 23.68
CA ALA A 306 -0.68 6.01 22.34
C ALA A 306 -0.66 7.14 21.29
N LYS A 307 0.17 6.97 20.26
CA LYS A 307 0.33 7.94 19.17
C LYS A 307 0.07 7.28 17.83
N VAL A 308 -0.60 8.02 16.99
CA VAL A 308 -0.83 7.62 15.59
C VAL A 308 0.35 8.05 14.74
N LEU A 309 0.87 7.15 13.91
CA LEU A 309 1.85 7.48 12.88
C LEU A 309 1.14 7.99 11.63
N ARG A 310 1.62 9.08 11.08
CA ARG A 310 1.18 9.52 9.75
C ARG A 310 1.65 8.52 8.70
N ALA A 311 0.90 8.38 7.59
CA ALA A 311 1.20 7.44 6.52
C ALA A 311 2.66 7.52 6.04
N GLN A 312 3.19 8.74 5.79
CA GLN A 312 4.58 8.98 5.38
C GLN A 312 5.62 8.50 6.41
N GLU A 313 5.31 8.59 7.70
CA GLU A 313 6.20 8.15 8.79
C GLU A 313 6.19 6.63 8.93
N GLY A 314 5.01 6.01 8.88
CA GLY A 314 4.86 4.56 8.90
C GLY A 314 5.58 3.90 7.72
N PHE A 315 5.45 4.50 6.52
CA PHE A 315 6.18 4.04 5.34
C PHE A 315 7.70 4.22 5.49
N ALA A 316 8.16 5.35 6.04
CA ALA A 316 9.59 5.59 6.29
C ALA A 316 10.19 4.55 7.24
N LEU A 317 9.48 4.18 8.31
CA LEU A 317 9.89 3.11 9.22
C LEU A 317 9.96 1.75 8.52
N SER A 318 9.00 1.46 7.62
CA SER A 318 9.02 0.22 6.82
C SER A 318 10.21 0.20 5.87
N VAL A 319 10.52 1.31 5.19
CA VAL A 319 11.70 1.43 4.31
C VAL A 319 12.99 1.25 5.11
N LEU A 320 13.11 1.94 6.24
CA LEU A 320 14.26 1.78 7.14
C LEU A 320 14.42 0.31 7.57
N SER A 321 13.31 -0.31 8.00
CA SER A 321 13.33 -1.71 8.43
C SER A 321 13.81 -2.66 7.34
N GLU A 322 13.26 -2.55 6.14
CA GLU A 322 13.57 -3.50 5.06
C GLU A 322 14.99 -3.29 4.48
N LEU A 323 15.50 -2.05 4.47
CA LEU A 323 16.89 -1.76 4.12
C LEU A 323 17.84 -2.27 5.20
N ALA A 324 17.56 -1.98 6.48
CA ALA A 324 18.34 -2.50 7.59
C ALA A 324 18.30 -4.04 7.66
N TYR A 325 17.15 -4.65 7.34
CA TYR A 325 17.01 -6.10 7.28
C TYR A 325 17.80 -6.72 6.13
N SER A 326 17.85 -6.08 4.98
CA SER A 326 18.70 -6.50 3.86
C SER A 326 20.18 -6.44 4.22
N ALA A 327 20.60 -5.37 4.92
CA ALA A 327 21.95 -5.25 5.46
C ALA A 327 22.24 -6.30 6.55
N TYR A 328 21.26 -6.57 7.42
CA TYR A 328 21.33 -7.61 8.44
C TYR A 328 21.54 -9.01 7.82
N GLN A 329 20.79 -9.33 6.76
CA GLN A 329 20.94 -10.59 6.02
C GLN A 329 22.30 -10.69 5.32
N ALA A 330 22.82 -9.59 4.79
CA ALA A 330 24.12 -9.56 4.11
C ALA A 330 25.30 -9.92 5.05
N GLN A 331 25.17 -9.71 6.36
CA GLN A 331 26.17 -10.13 7.35
C GLN A 331 26.42 -11.65 7.33
N PHE A 332 25.50 -12.46 6.75
CA PHE A 332 25.57 -13.92 6.69
C PHE A 332 25.85 -14.49 5.30
N SER A 333 25.86 -13.66 4.26
CA SER A 333 25.73 -14.13 2.88
C SER A 333 27.03 -14.41 2.16
N GLN A 334 28.19 -14.14 2.75
CA GLN A 334 29.46 -14.30 2.03
C GLN A 334 29.97 -15.74 2.01
N GLY A 335 29.89 -16.35 0.83
CA GLY A 335 30.62 -17.59 0.48
C GLY A 335 29.91 -18.91 0.76
N CYS A 336 28.58 -18.96 0.99
CA CYS A 336 27.93 -20.18 1.44
C CYS A 336 26.66 -20.57 0.67
N GLY A 337 26.51 -21.90 0.42
CA GLY A 337 25.26 -22.49 -0.07
C GLY A 337 24.08 -22.32 0.93
N LEU A 338 22.81 -22.51 0.45
CA LEU A 338 21.58 -22.22 1.16
C LEU A 338 21.47 -22.85 2.57
N ALA A 339 21.88 -24.10 2.75
CA ALA A 339 21.87 -24.78 4.06
C ALA A 339 22.83 -24.09 5.06
N LYS A 340 23.96 -23.60 4.59
CA LYS A 340 24.93 -22.86 5.39
C LYS A 340 24.50 -21.43 5.70
N LYS A 341 23.64 -20.82 4.85
CA LYS A 341 22.96 -19.52 5.17
C LYS A 341 22.05 -19.65 6.39
N ALA A 342 21.23 -20.70 6.47
CA ALA A 342 20.37 -20.96 7.62
C ALA A 342 21.19 -21.24 8.90
N GLU A 343 22.26 -22.04 8.79
CA GLU A 343 23.16 -22.33 9.90
C GLU A 343 23.92 -21.07 10.37
N LEU A 344 24.41 -20.24 9.44
CA LEU A 344 25.07 -18.98 9.74
C LEU A 344 24.08 -17.95 10.35
N PHE A 345 22.83 -17.92 9.87
CA PHE A 345 21.77 -17.08 10.45
C PHE A 345 21.53 -17.42 11.93
N LEU A 346 21.64 -18.70 12.29
CA LEU A 346 21.49 -19.18 13.68
C LEU A 346 22.81 -19.11 14.48
N SER A 347 23.98 -19.31 13.84
CA SER A 347 25.28 -19.45 14.51
C SER A 347 26.05 -18.15 14.74
N GLY A 348 25.67 -17.05 14.09
CA GLY A 348 26.27 -15.73 14.30
C GLY A 348 27.66 -15.48 13.70
N LYS A 349 28.10 -16.25 12.72
CA LYS A 349 29.42 -16.02 12.07
C LYS A 349 29.32 -14.88 11.02
N ASN A 350 30.16 -13.86 11.14
CA ASN A 350 30.20 -12.69 10.25
C ASN A 350 31.12 -12.86 9.05
N GLY A 351 30.65 -12.39 7.86
CA GLY A 351 31.52 -12.02 6.75
C GLY A 351 31.70 -10.50 6.70
N GLN A 352 32.86 -10.00 7.00
CA GLN A 352 33.17 -8.56 6.91
C GLN A 352 33.39 -8.12 5.45
N THR A 353 32.58 -7.21 4.93
CA THR A 353 32.95 -6.32 3.81
C THR A 353 32.33 -4.94 4.04
N GLY A 354 33.00 -3.89 3.60
CA GLY A 354 32.63 -2.49 3.79
C GLY A 354 31.39 -2.02 2.99
N SER A 355 30.50 -2.94 2.57
CA SER A 355 29.23 -2.67 1.90
C SER A 355 28.07 -3.23 2.74
N PHE A 356 27.07 -2.40 3.04
CA PHE A 356 25.85 -2.83 3.74
C PHE A 356 25.14 -4.01 3.07
N PHE A 357 25.23 -4.14 1.75
CA PHE A 357 24.47 -5.11 0.97
C PHE A 357 25.36 -6.18 0.30
N GLY A 358 26.62 -6.35 0.73
CA GLY A 358 27.51 -7.37 0.16
C GLY A 358 27.78 -7.19 -1.35
N GLY A 359 27.74 -5.96 -1.85
CA GLY A 359 27.97 -5.63 -3.26
C GLY A 359 26.72 -5.67 -4.15
N GLN A 360 25.54 -5.97 -3.62
CA GLN A 360 24.29 -5.93 -4.37
C GLN A 360 23.83 -4.48 -4.61
N LYS A 361 23.23 -4.22 -5.77
CA LYS A 361 22.50 -2.98 -6.06
C LYS A 361 21.13 -3.04 -5.40
N VAL A 362 20.87 -2.17 -4.44
CA VAL A 362 19.60 -2.12 -3.69
C VAL A 362 18.87 -0.83 -3.98
N GLY A 363 17.55 -0.93 -4.16
CA GLY A 363 16.70 0.20 -4.43
C GLY A 363 15.35 0.11 -3.73
N VAL A 364 14.67 1.26 -3.67
CA VAL A 364 13.31 1.44 -3.16
C VAL A 364 12.46 2.03 -4.29
N ALA A 365 11.26 1.52 -4.52
CA ALA A 365 10.35 2.08 -5.53
C ALA A 365 9.16 2.79 -4.85
N VAL A 366 8.92 4.04 -5.22
CA VAL A 366 7.87 4.88 -4.60
C VAL A 366 7.13 5.70 -5.66
N ASN A 367 5.98 6.28 -5.28
CA ASN A 367 5.26 7.23 -6.13
C ASN A 367 5.75 8.68 -5.96
N GLY A 368 5.28 9.59 -6.85
CA GLY A 368 5.65 11.00 -6.87
C GLY A 368 5.45 11.74 -5.54
N PRO A 369 4.26 11.66 -4.87
CA PRO A 369 3.97 12.37 -3.62
C PRO A 369 4.53 11.70 -2.35
N THR A 370 5.29 10.62 -2.46
CA THR A 370 6.05 10.10 -1.32
C THR A 370 7.12 11.10 -0.91
N SER A 371 7.22 11.38 0.40
CA SER A 371 8.16 12.33 0.99
C SER A 371 9.61 12.05 0.61
N MET A 372 10.40 13.10 0.42
CA MET A 372 11.84 13.01 0.13
C MET A 372 12.68 12.48 1.32
N ARG A 373 12.07 12.27 2.50
CA ARG A 373 12.75 11.57 3.61
C ARG A 373 13.22 10.16 3.22
N ILE A 374 12.56 9.55 2.22
CA ILE A 374 12.91 8.22 1.72
C ILE A 374 14.27 8.23 1.03
N GLU A 375 14.59 9.27 0.27
CA GLU A 375 15.91 9.45 -0.33
C GLU A 375 17.01 9.51 0.74
N GLU A 376 16.78 10.24 1.84
CA GLU A 376 17.78 10.33 2.91
C GLU A 376 18.00 8.98 3.61
N ILE A 377 16.92 8.23 3.88
CA ILE A 377 17.02 6.88 4.45
C ILE A 377 17.75 5.93 3.49
N ALA A 378 17.38 5.95 2.21
CA ALA A 378 18.00 5.08 1.21
C ALA A 378 19.50 5.41 1.01
N HIS A 379 19.83 6.69 0.88
CA HIS A 379 21.20 7.16 0.69
C HIS A 379 22.12 6.80 1.88
N ALA A 380 21.59 6.83 3.11
CA ALA A 380 22.35 6.39 4.30
C ALA A 380 22.87 4.95 4.12
N PHE A 381 22.03 4.07 3.58
CA PHE A 381 22.41 2.70 3.24
C PHE A 381 23.11 2.53 1.88
N LYS A 382 23.30 3.62 1.11
CA LYS A 382 23.79 3.58 -0.29
C LYS A 382 22.84 2.83 -1.23
N ALA A 383 21.54 2.94 -1.00
CA ALA A 383 20.46 2.47 -1.87
C ALA A 383 19.93 3.60 -2.73
N GLU A 384 19.31 3.25 -3.88
CA GLU A 384 18.70 4.19 -4.81
C GLU A 384 17.18 4.28 -4.59
N VAL A 385 16.58 5.43 -4.94
CA VAL A 385 15.12 5.61 -4.95
C VAL A 385 14.65 5.80 -6.39
N PHE A 386 13.68 4.99 -6.79
CA PHE A 386 13.02 5.07 -8.10
C PHE A 386 11.60 5.58 -7.91
N ARG A 387 11.17 6.53 -8.77
CA ARG A 387 9.84 7.12 -8.65
C ARG A 387 8.98 6.84 -9.87
N SER A 388 7.71 6.50 -9.62
CA SER A 388 6.66 6.33 -10.63
C SER A 388 5.56 7.36 -10.46
N GLU A 389 4.61 7.35 -11.38
CA GLU A 389 3.34 8.01 -11.19
C GLU A 389 2.55 7.36 -10.05
N VAL A 390 1.57 8.09 -9.49
CA VAL A 390 0.62 7.59 -8.50
C VAL A 390 -0.15 6.39 -9.04
N GLY A 391 -0.36 5.43 -8.18
CA GLY A 391 -1.06 4.19 -8.43
C GLY A 391 -0.18 2.98 -8.07
N GLU A 392 -0.73 2.10 -7.24
CA GLU A 392 -0.02 0.91 -6.76
C GLU A 392 0.57 0.07 -7.90
N ALA A 393 -0.20 -0.13 -8.98
CA ALA A 393 0.28 -0.85 -10.16
C ALA A 393 1.51 -0.20 -10.81
N ASN A 394 1.63 1.13 -10.83
CA ASN A 394 2.79 1.83 -11.38
C ASN A 394 4.04 1.55 -10.54
N VAL A 395 3.93 1.62 -9.21
CA VAL A 395 5.04 1.35 -8.29
C VAL A 395 5.48 -0.12 -8.38
N VAL A 396 4.52 -1.06 -8.45
CA VAL A 396 4.80 -2.50 -8.59
C VAL A 396 5.51 -2.79 -9.92
N ASN A 397 5.03 -2.22 -11.03
CA ASN A 397 5.65 -2.41 -12.34
C ASN A 397 7.04 -1.79 -12.41
N LEU A 398 7.24 -0.58 -11.87
CA LEU A 398 8.56 0.04 -11.74
C LEU A 398 9.52 -0.88 -10.98
N ALA A 399 9.09 -1.44 -9.86
CA ALA A 399 9.91 -2.37 -9.08
C ALA A 399 10.23 -3.65 -9.86
N ARG A 400 9.28 -4.19 -10.66
CA ARG A 400 9.51 -5.33 -11.57
C ARG A 400 10.55 -5.00 -12.63
N GLU A 401 10.45 -3.84 -13.28
CA GLU A 401 11.42 -3.34 -14.27
C GLU A 401 12.82 -3.23 -13.64
N LYS A 402 12.95 -2.60 -12.48
CA LYS A 402 14.24 -2.46 -11.80
C LYS A 402 14.84 -3.80 -11.39
N ARG A 403 14.04 -4.76 -10.95
CA ARG A 403 14.52 -6.13 -10.68
C ARG A 403 15.03 -6.81 -11.94
N SER A 404 14.39 -6.61 -13.09
CA SER A 404 14.87 -7.14 -14.38
C SER A 404 16.20 -6.52 -14.82
N GLU A 405 16.50 -5.29 -14.36
CA GLU A 405 17.78 -4.60 -14.56
C GLU A 405 18.86 -5.02 -13.54
N GLY A 406 18.56 -5.99 -12.66
CA GLY A 406 19.50 -6.53 -11.68
C GLY A 406 19.54 -5.79 -10.32
N TRP A 407 18.55 -4.95 -10.04
CA TRP A 407 18.38 -4.34 -8.73
C TRP A 407 17.65 -5.27 -7.75
N THR A 408 18.02 -5.20 -6.50
CA THR A 408 17.22 -5.75 -5.40
C THR A 408 16.28 -4.67 -4.91
N VAL A 409 14.99 -4.75 -5.26
CA VAL A 409 13.94 -3.83 -4.80
C VAL A 409 13.01 -4.62 -3.89
N ARG A 410 13.30 -4.60 -2.59
CA ARG A 410 12.54 -5.36 -1.60
C ARG A 410 11.32 -4.60 -1.09
N ILE A 411 11.46 -3.31 -0.85
CA ILE A 411 10.42 -2.43 -0.33
C ILE A 411 9.95 -1.44 -1.39
N LEU A 412 8.64 -1.30 -1.51
CA LEU A 412 7.99 -0.38 -2.44
C LEU A 412 6.64 0.08 -1.87
N GLY A 413 6.10 1.16 -2.41
CA GLY A 413 4.77 1.63 -2.01
C GLY A 413 4.51 3.10 -2.25
N GLU A 414 3.34 3.51 -1.80
CA GLU A 414 2.84 4.87 -1.86
C GLU A 414 2.84 5.46 -0.44
N GLY A 415 3.91 6.14 -0.04
CA GLY A 415 4.05 6.70 1.31
C GLY A 415 2.93 7.64 1.73
N SER A 416 2.21 8.20 0.77
CA SER A 416 1.06 9.08 1.01
C SER A 416 -0.24 8.36 1.43
N ASN A 417 -0.34 7.04 1.22
CA ASN A 417 -1.59 6.30 1.35
C ASN A 417 -1.62 5.27 2.49
N GLY A 418 -0.54 5.18 3.25
CA GLY A 418 -0.37 4.19 4.33
C GLY A 418 -0.08 2.77 3.83
N GLY A 419 0.57 1.98 4.69
CA GLY A 419 1.02 0.63 4.35
C GLY A 419 2.23 0.59 3.40
N ASN A 420 2.74 -0.59 3.16
CA ASN A 420 3.84 -0.84 2.24
C ASN A 420 3.64 -2.17 1.50
N ILE A 421 4.36 -2.32 0.41
CA ILE A 421 4.47 -3.57 -0.33
C ILE A 421 5.89 -4.11 -0.11
N THR A 422 6.00 -5.34 0.35
CA THR A 422 7.29 -6.00 0.51
C THR A 422 7.39 -7.17 -0.48
N HIS A 423 8.39 -7.12 -1.37
CA HIS A 423 8.59 -8.17 -2.37
C HIS A 423 8.67 -9.57 -1.73
N PRO A 424 8.00 -10.60 -2.27
CA PRO A 424 7.37 -10.70 -3.61
C PRO A 424 5.91 -10.22 -3.71
N ALA A 425 5.31 -9.63 -2.66
CA ALA A 425 3.96 -9.10 -2.74
C ALA A 425 3.80 -8.06 -3.87
N ALA A 426 2.59 -7.97 -4.41
CA ALA A 426 2.19 -7.01 -5.45
C ALA A 426 1.07 -6.05 -4.98
N VAL A 427 0.71 -6.15 -3.71
CA VAL A 427 -0.31 -5.32 -3.04
C VAL A 427 0.17 -5.00 -1.62
N ARG A 428 -0.29 -3.91 -1.06
CA ARG A 428 -0.03 -3.55 0.35
C ARG A 428 -0.60 -4.60 1.28
N ASP A 429 0.06 -4.77 2.44
CA ASP A 429 -0.38 -5.71 3.44
C ASP A 429 -0.06 -5.20 4.86
N PRO A 430 -1.07 -5.07 5.75
CA PRO A 430 -0.85 -4.71 7.14
C PRO A 430 0.12 -5.62 7.88
N LEU A 431 0.11 -6.94 7.61
CA LEU A 431 1.07 -7.86 8.21
C LEU A 431 2.51 -7.53 7.83
N CYS A 432 2.76 -7.18 6.56
CA CYS A 432 4.09 -6.72 6.12
C CYS A 432 4.53 -5.47 6.90
N THR A 433 3.61 -4.51 7.10
CA THR A 433 3.90 -3.27 7.86
C THR A 433 4.20 -3.59 9.33
N ILE A 434 3.37 -4.41 9.97
CA ILE A 434 3.58 -4.84 11.37
C ILE A 434 4.91 -5.58 11.51
N PHE A 435 5.23 -6.54 10.62
CA PHE A 435 6.49 -7.27 10.69
C PHE A 435 7.72 -6.41 10.36
N ALA A 436 7.58 -5.33 9.59
CA ALA A 436 8.65 -4.35 9.45
C ALA A 436 8.98 -3.72 10.82
N LEU A 437 7.97 -3.29 11.58
CA LEU A 437 8.16 -2.73 12.92
C LEU A 437 8.62 -3.79 13.94
N VAL A 438 8.06 -4.99 13.89
CA VAL A 438 8.51 -6.11 14.74
C VAL A 438 9.99 -6.40 14.53
N LYS A 439 10.46 -6.48 13.27
CA LYS A 439 11.88 -6.69 12.98
C LYS A 439 12.75 -5.58 13.57
N LEU A 440 12.36 -4.31 13.43
CA LEU A 440 13.07 -3.17 14.03
C LEU A 440 13.20 -3.29 15.55
N LEU A 441 12.12 -3.71 16.24
CA LEU A 441 12.07 -3.79 17.69
C LEU A 441 12.74 -5.03 18.27
N ILE A 442 12.74 -6.15 17.52
CA ILE A 442 13.07 -7.47 18.04
C ILE A 442 14.44 -7.97 17.55
N LEU A 443 14.84 -7.63 16.32
CA LEU A 443 16.17 -8.03 15.81
C LEU A 443 17.24 -7.07 16.31
N LYS A 444 17.58 -7.22 17.59
CA LYS A 444 18.61 -6.45 18.31
C LYS A 444 20.00 -7.04 18.11
N ASP A 445 20.99 -6.33 18.62
CA ASP A 445 22.36 -6.82 18.72
C ASP A 445 22.40 -8.15 19.47
N ASP A 446 23.29 -9.02 19.01
CA ASP A 446 23.44 -10.35 19.54
C ASP A 446 24.90 -10.77 19.48
N GLN A 447 25.39 -11.45 20.52
CA GLN A 447 26.69 -12.05 20.55
C GLN A 447 26.59 -13.57 20.48
N THR A 448 27.04 -14.15 19.38
CA THR A 448 27.12 -15.59 19.25
C THR A 448 28.57 -16.00 18.97
N ASN A 449 29.14 -16.87 19.82
CA ASN A 449 30.56 -17.34 19.70
C ASN A 449 31.58 -16.18 19.70
N GLY A 450 31.34 -15.10 20.46
CA GLY A 450 32.25 -13.95 20.55
C GLY A 450 32.17 -12.98 19.36
N VAL A 451 31.27 -13.20 18.41
CA VAL A 451 31.07 -12.32 17.25
C VAL A 451 29.82 -11.49 17.46
N LEU A 452 29.96 -10.17 17.43
CA LEU A 452 28.82 -9.23 17.47
C LEU A 452 28.06 -9.26 16.15
N ARG A 453 26.78 -9.50 16.22
CA ARG A 453 25.81 -9.31 15.14
C ARG A 453 25.02 -8.04 15.42
N LYS A 454 25.15 -7.06 14.54
CA LYS A 454 24.43 -5.80 14.67
C LYS A 454 22.96 -5.99 14.32
N GLY A 455 22.07 -5.54 15.22
CA GLY A 455 20.63 -5.48 14.99
C GLY A 455 20.24 -4.36 14.02
N LEU A 456 18.94 -4.29 13.70
CA LEU A 456 18.47 -3.37 12.66
C LEU A 456 18.65 -1.90 13.05
N PHE A 457 18.36 -1.54 14.30
CA PHE A 457 18.53 -0.15 14.75
C PHE A 457 20.01 0.26 14.86
N HIS A 458 20.89 -0.67 15.25
CA HIS A 458 22.33 -0.44 15.23
C HIS A 458 22.83 -0.15 13.79
N LEU A 459 22.44 -1.00 12.83
CA LEU A 459 22.81 -0.82 11.42
C LEU A 459 22.29 0.51 10.86
N TRP A 460 21.10 0.94 11.27
CA TRP A 460 20.56 2.25 10.90
C TRP A 460 21.38 3.39 11.50
N CYS A 461 21.67 3.37 12.81
CA CYS A 461 22.45 4.41 13.45
C CYS A 461 23.86 4.51 12.85
N GLU A 462 24.48 3.38 12.48
CA GLU A 462 25.76 3.34 11.76
C GLU A 462 25.64 3.95 10.36
N ALA A 463 24.64 3.53 9.58
CA ALA A 463 24.42 4.01 8.22
C ALA A 463 24.12 5.51 8.16
N SER A 464 23.33 6.01 9.10
CA SER A 464 22.93 7.42 9.19
C SER A 464 23.93 8.32 9.92
N GLY A 465 25.02 7.75 10.48
CA GLY A 465 26.01 8.49 11.26
C GLY A 465 25.50 8.99 12.61
N GLN A 466 24.49 8.32 13.20
CA GLN A 466 23.84 8.71 14.46
C GLN A 466 24.13 7.72 15.60
N MET A 467 25.34 7.18 15.68
CA MET A 467 25.70 6.16 16.68
C MET A 467 25.54 6.66 18.12
N GLU A 468 25.61 7.94 18.36
CA GLU A 468 25.38 8.56 19.68
C GLU A 468 23.93 8.40 20.16
N LYS A 469 22.97 8.13 19.27
CA LYS A 469 21.56 7.86 19.60
C LYS A 469 21.26 6.38 19.83
N TYR A 470 22.21 5.50 19.47
CA TYR A 470 22.04 4.07 19.70
C TYR A 470 22.11 3.72 21.18
N LYS A 471 21.17 2.94 21.65
CA LYS A 471 21.14 2.32 22.98
C LYS A 471 20.56 0.92 22.89
N GLU A 472 20.97 0.00 23.74
CA GLU A 472 20.52 -1.40 23.71
C GLU A 472 19.01 -1.53 24.01
N ASN A 473 18.52 -0.74 24.99
CA ASN A 473 17.12 -0.76 25.39
C ASN A 473 16.30 0.36 24.72
N TYR A 474 16.34 0.38 23.40
CA TYR A 474 15.57 1.34 22.61
C TYR A 474 14.10 0.94 22.47
N THR A 475 13.26 1.95 22.22
CA THR A 475 11.82 1.86 21.91
C THR A 475 11.56 2.27 20.47
N LEU A 476 10.31 2.16 20.02
CA LEU A 476 9.95 2.66 18.70
C LEU A 476 10.10 4.18 18.59
N ARG A 477 9.82 4.91 19.68
CA ARG A 477 10.05 6.36 19.75
C ARG A 477 11.51 6.71 19.46
N ASP A 478 12.46 6.00 20.07
CA ASP A 478 13.89 6.26 19.83
C ASP A 478 14.26 6.11 18.36
N ILE A 479 13.67 5.13 17.66
CA ILE A 479 13.86 4.95 16.22
C ILE A 479 13.25 6.12 15.46
N ILE A 480 12.00 6.51 15.78
CA ILE A 480 11.29 7.62 15.13
C ILE A 480 12.09 8.93 15.25
N GLU A 481 12.69 9.20 16.40
CA GLU A 481 13.52 10.39 16.64
C GLU A 481 14.83 10.43 15.80
N THR A 482 15.20 9.32 15.17
CA THR A 482 16.35 9.26 14.25
C THR A 482 15.95 9.41 12.78
N LEU A 483 14.65 9.37 12.46
CA LEU A 483 14.19 9.52 11.08
C LEU A 483 14.47 10.94 10.55
N PRO A 484 14.75 11.09 9.25
CA PRO A 484 14.79 12.40 8.62
C PRO A 484 13.48 13.15 8.82
N VAL A 485 13.56 14.36 9.33
CA VAL A 485 12.38 15.17 9.66
C VAL A 485 11.95 15.96 8.42
N TYR A 486 10.69 15.78 8.05
CA TYR A 486 10.03 16.53 6.97
C TYR A 486 8.61 16.91 7.40
N THR A 487 8.17 18.09 7.03
CA THR A 487 6.78 18.50 7.11
C THR A 487 6.14 18.29 5.74
N THR A 488 5.22 17.33 5.66
CA THR A 488 4.61 16.88 4.40
C THR A 488 3.11 17.11 4.44
N THR A 489 2.55 17.74 3.41
CA THR A 489 1.09 17.84 3.23
C THR A 489 0.48 16.44 3.06
N GLY A 490 -0.57 16.12 3.82
CA GLY A 490 -1.36 14.91 3.59
C GLY A 490 -2.20 15.05 2.32
N VAL A 491 -2.11 14.08 1.41
CA VAL A 491 -2.84 14.15 0.12
C VAL A 491 -4.36 14.03 0.26
N SER A 492 -4.85 13.59 1.43
CA SER A 492 -6.28 13.54 1.80
C SER A 492 -6.77 14.80 2.53
N GLU A 493 -5.87 15.70 2.95
CA GLU A 493 -6.26 16.94 3.62
C GLU A 493 -7.10 17.82 2.68
N GLU A 494 -8.13 18.47 3.19
CA GLU A 494 -9.03 19.33 2.40
C GLU A 494 -8.25 20.41 1.63
N ARG A 495 -7.21 21.00 2.26
CA ARG A 495 -6.35 22.02 1.64
C ARG A 495 -5.48 21.49 0.48
N ALA A 496 -5.36 20.16 0.34
CA ALA A 496 -4.60 19.49 -0.73
C ALA A 496 -5.49 19.08 -1.91
N VAL A 497 -6.79 19.38 -1.85
CA VAL A 497 -7.79 18.95 -2.85
C VAL A 497 -8.38 20.18 -3.52
N LEU A 498 -8.07 20.37 -4.80
CA LEU A 498 -8.53 21.52 -5.58
C LEU A 498 -9.63 21.13 -6.57
N GLN A 499 -10.61 22.00 -6.71
CA GLN A 499 -11.60 21.94 -7.79
C GLN A 499 -11.11 22.84 -8.94
N ILE A 500 -10.82 22.24 -10.09
CA ILE A 500 -10.39 22.94 -11.29
C ILE A 500 -11.40 22.76 -12.43
N LYS A 501 -11.44 23.69 -13.37
CA LYS A 501 -12.35 23.68 -14.53
C LYS A 501 -11.68 23.12 -15.78
N THR A 502 -10.38 23.26 -15.88
CA THR A 502 -9.60 22.87 -17.05
C THR A 502 -9.55 21.35 -17.17
N ALA A 503 -10.16 20.80 -18.21
CA ALA A 503 -10.18 19.36 -18.48
C ALA A 503 -8.84 18.84 -19.00
N ASP A 504 -8.11 19.66 -19.75
CA ASP A 504 -6.76 19.33 -20.26
C ASP A 504 -5.70 19.78 -19.28
N HIS A 505 -5.20 18.84 -18.51
CA HIS A 505 -4.16 19.10 -17.50
C HIS A 505 -2.79 19.49 -18.13
N GLY A 506 -2.55 19.19 -19.41
CA GLY A 506 -1.37 19.69 -20.13
C GLY A 506 -1.42 21.20 -20.31
N ILE A 507 -2.58 21.74 -20.74
CA ILE A 507 -2.80 23.20 -20.86
C ILE A 507 -2.68 23.88 -19.49
N LEU A 508 -3.32 23.30 -18.44
CA LEU A 508 -3.21 23.81 -17.08
C LEU A 508 -1.74 23.95 -16.65
N LYS A 509 -0.93 22.91 -16.86
CA LYS A 509 0.47 22.88 -16.42
C LYS A 509 1.38 23.76 -17.29
N ALA A 510 1.06 23.96 -18.57
CA ALA A 510 1.75 24.96 -19.40
C ALA A 510 1.50 26.40 -18.90
N ASN A 511 0.25 26.70 -18.49
CA ASN A 511 -0.07 27.99 -17.90
C ASN A 511 0.58 28.15 -16.52
N PHE A 512 0.57 27.09 -15.70
CA PHE A 512 1.26 27.05 -14.41
C PHE A 512 2.76 27.33 -14.58
N GLN A 513 3.43 26.73 -15.56
CA GLN A 513 4.85 26.97 -15.84
C GLN A 513 5.16 28.44 -16.03
N LYS A 514 4.42 29.13 -16.90
CA LYS A 514 4.60 30.55 -17.17
C LYS A 514 4.46 31.42 -15.92
N ILE A 515 3.46 31.08 -15.08
CA ILE A 515 3.21 31.77 -13.82
C ILE A 515 4.34 31.49 -12.83
N PHE A 516 4.74 30.23 -12.67
CA PHE A 516 5.78 29.79 -11.75
C PHE A 516 7.13 30.42 -12.09
N GLU A 517 7.57 30.38 -13.35
CA GLU A 517 8.84 30.97 -13.79
C GLU A 517 8.87 32.49 -13.56
N ASN A 518 7.76 33.16 -13.81
CA ASN A 518 7.63 34.60 -13.51
C ASN A 518 7.73 34.86 -12.00
N GLN A 519 6.98 34.13 -11.19
CA GLN A 519 7.00 34.27 -9.73
C GLN A 519 8.37 33.92 -9.14
N TRP A 520 9.02 32.87 -9.64
CA TRP A 520 10.38 32.49 -9.25
C TRP A 520 11.36 33.63 -9.48
N ASN A 521 11.36 34.22 -10.68
CA ASN A 521 12.25 35.32 -11.03
C ASN A 521 12.01 36.58 -10.18
N LEU A 522 10.74 36.89 -9.87
CA LEU A 522 10.36 38.03 -9.05
C LEU A 522 10.73 37.87 -7.57
N HIS A 523 10.56 36.66 -7.03
CA HIS A 523 10.68 36.41 -5.59
C HIS A 523 11.89 35.56 -5.21
N LYS A 524 12.85 35.35 -6.13
CA LYS A 524 14.02 34.48 -5.89
C LYS A 524 14.77 34.83 -4.61
N ASN A 525 15.02 36.11 -4.35
CA ASN A 525 15.74 36.55 -3.15
C ASN A 525 14.95 36.29 -1.86
N GLU A 526 13.63 36.54 -1.88
CA GLU A 526 12.73 36.27 -0.77
C GLU A 526 12.63 34.76 -0.49
N LEU A 527 12.51 33.94 -1.53
CA LEU A 527 12.48 32.47 -1.43
C LEU A 527 13.79 31.91 -0.87
N LYS A 528 14.93 32.53 -1.25
CA LYS A 528 16.25 32.20 -0.69
C LYS A 528 16.33 32.54 0.80
N GLU A 529 15.86 33.69 1.22
CA GLU A 529 15.86 34.12 2.62
C GLU A 529 14.91 33.29 3.48
N LEU A 530 13.69 33.00 3.01
CA LEU A 530 12.65 32.31 3.78
C LEU A 530 12.86 30.79 3.83
N TYR A 531 13.30 30.19 2.74
CA TYR A 531 13.34 28.74 2.56
C TYR A 531 14.73 28.18 2.25
N GLY A 532 15.71 29.02 1.93
CA GLY A 532 17.02 28.58 1.47
C GLY A 532 17.03 28.07 0.02
N PHE A 533 16.03 28.43 -0.80
CA PHE A 533 15.94 27.98 -2.20
C PHE A 533 16.93 28.71 -3.09
N GLU A 534 17.89 27.99 -3.66
CA GLU A 534 18.89 28.54 -4.61
C GLU A 534 18.53 28.20 -6.07
N SER A 535 18.04 26.99 -6.29
CA SER A 535 17.67 26.49 -7.61
C SER A 535 16.48 25.53 -7.53
N TYR A 536 15.93 25.16 -8.67
CA TYR A 536 14.89 24.13 -8.76
C TYR A 536 15.07 23.22 -9.97
N VAL A 537 14.48 22.03 -9.88
CA VAL A 537 14.39 21.05 -10.97
C VAL A 537 12.94 20.65 -11.13
N ALA A 538 12.42 20.73 -12.35
CA ALA A 538 11.11 20.22 -12.69
C ALA A 538 11.21 18.74 -13.11
N VAL A 539 10.30 17.93 -12.59
CA VAL A 539 10.27 16.47 -12.77
C VAL A 539 8.87 16.05 -13.17
N ARG A 540 8.73 15.22 -14.19
CA ARG A 540 7.46 14.54 -14.52
C ARG A 540 7.52 13.07 -14.21
N THR A 541 6.36 12.49 -13.84
CA THR A 541 6.16 11.06 -13.74
C THR A 541 4.96 10.66 -14.58
N ASN A 542 5.16 9.71 -15.50
CA ASN A 542 4.12 9.12 -16.35
C ASN A 542 4.28 7.60 -16.32
N GLY A 543 3.33 6.88 -15.73
CA GLY A 543 3.45 5.44 -15.51
C GLY A 543 4.68 5.10 -14.67
N THR A 544 5.58 4.26 -15.19
CA THR A 544 6.84 3.87 -14.53
C THR A 544 8.01 4.81 -14.82
N VAL A 545 7.82 5.83 -15.66
CA VAL A 545 8.92 6.69 -16.14
C VAL A 545 8.97 8.00 -15.37
N GLU A 546 10.09 8.28 -14.74
CA GLU A 546 10.46 9.60 -14.20
C GLU A 546 11.41 10.31 -15.17
N THR A 547 11.13 11.57 -15.50
CA THR A 547 12.02 12.44 -16.31
C THR A 547 12.32 13.70 -15.53
N LYS A 548 13.61 13.95 -15.28
CA LYS A 548 14.10 15.16 -14.58
C LYS A 548 14.53 16.23 -15.58
N ASN A 549 14.62 17.48 -15.13
CA ASN A 549 15.02 18.65 -15.92
C ASN A 549 14.12 18.86 -17.15
N ILE A 550 12.80 18.73 -16.96
CA ILE A 550 11.86 19.04 -18.05
C ILE A 550 11.74 20.57 -18.21
N ASP A 551 11.73 21.02 -19.44
CA ASP A 551 11.58 22.42 -19.85
C ASP A 551 10.18 22.76 -20.37
N ASP A 552 9.32 21.74 -20.52
CA ASP A 552 7.92 21.86 -20.94
C ASP A 552 7.02 21.05 -19.98
N TYR A 553 6.31 21.74 -19.09
CA TYR A 553 5.47 21.10 -18.07
C TYR A 553 4.19 20.48 -18.64
N SER A 554 3.77 20.90 -19.83
CA SER A 554 2.61 20.32 -20.53
C SER A 554 2.80 18.82 -20.79
N GLN A 555 4.04 18.39 -21.00
CA GLN A 555 4.39 16.99 -21.24
C GLN A 555 4.06 16.05 -20.07
N SER A 556 3.83 16.57 -18.87
CA SER A 556 3.35 15.77 -17.76
C SER A 556 1.87 15.36 -17.92
N GLY A 557 1.10 16.08 -18.75
CA GLY A 557 -0.29 15.73 -19.07
C GLY A 557 -1.13 15.41 -17.82
N LYS A 558 -1.74 14.25 -17.78
CA LYS A 558 -2.47 13.74 -16.60
C LYS A 558 -1.55 13.18 -15.50
N GLY A 559 -0.27 12.94 -15.78
CA GLY A 559 0.72 12.42 -14.83
C GLY A 559 1.13 13.43 -13.76
N GLY A 560 2.06 13.05 -12.90
CA GLY A 560 2.59 13.91 -11.84
C GLY A 560 3.58 14.94 -12.36
N LEU A 561 3.47 16.17 -11.84
CA LEU A 561 4.49 17.21 -11.97
C LEU A 561 5.04 17.53 -10.58
N LYS A 562 6.36 17.55 -10.43
CA LYS A 562 7.06 17.85 -9.18
C LYS A 562 8.11 18.90 -9.42
N ILE A 563 8.14 19.94 -8.60
CA ILE A 563 9.21 20.95 -8.58
C ILE A 563 10.02 20.72 -7.32
N ILE A 564 11.29 20.35 -7.46
CA ILE A 564 12.20 20.09 -6.33
C ILE A 564 13.09 21.31 -6.17
N PHE A 565 13.15 21.88 -4.97
CA PHE A 565 13.99 23.02 -4.62
C PHE A 565 15.27 22.56 -3.94
N TYR A 566 16.38 23.17 -4.29
CA TYR A 566 17.71 22.86 -3.80
C TYR A 566 18.32 24.05 -3.07
N ASP A 567 19.10 23.78 -2.04
CA ASP A 567 19.89 24.78 -1.33
C ASP A 567 21.22 25.10 -2.06
N GLU A 568 22.02 25.97 -1.47
CA GLU A 568 23.34 26.37 -1.99
C GLU A 568 24.36 25.21 -2.03
N THR A 569 24.09 24.08 -1.34
CA THR A 569 24.92 22.88 -1.34
C THR A 569 24.38 21.81 -2.32
N GLU A 570 23.45 22.18 -3.20
CA GLU A 570 22.78 21.29 -4.16
C GLU A 570 22.02 20.14 -3.50
N LYS A 571 21.57 20.32 -2.25
CA LYS A 571 20.74 19.34 -1.56
C LYS A 571 19.27 19.71 -1.69
N PRO A 572 18.36 18.72 -1.93
CA PRO A 572 16.94 18.97 -1.98
C PRO A 572 16.42 19.34 -0.57
N VAL A 573 15.70 20.45 -0.47
CA VAL A 573 15.18 20.97 0.81
C VAL A 573 13.67 21.08 0.84
N ALA A 574 13.01 21.14 -0.31
CA ALA A 574 11.56 21.14 -0.41
C ALA A 574 11.10 20.66 -1.79
N CYS A 575 9.83 20.32 -1.91
CA CYS A 575 9.19 20.19 -3.22
C CYS A 575 7.72 20.61 -3.18
N MET A 576 7.19 20.96 -4.36
CA MET A 576 5.78 21.04 -4.71
C MET A 576 5.44 19.88 -5.65
N TRP A 577 4.26 19.30 -5.52
CA TRP A 577 3.78 18.23 -6.41
C TRP A 577 2.31 18.40 -6.71
N MET A 578 1.94 18.17 -7.98
CA MET A 578 0.57 18.30 -8.44
C MET A 578 0.15 17.23 -9.45
N ARG A 579 -1.13 16.84 -9.41
CA ARG A 579 -1.73 15.88 -10.34
C ARG A 579 -3.26 15.89 -10.30
N GLY A 580 -3.91 15.66 -11.44
CA GLY A 580 -5.33 15.31 -11.47
C GLY A 580 -5.58 13.91 -10.88
N SER A 581 -6.64 13.72 -10.11
CA SER A 581 -7.01 12.40 -9.63
C SER A 581 -7.47 11.51 -10.80
N GLY A 582 -7.09 10.24 -10.78
CA GLY A 582 -7.55 9.24 -11.75
C GLY A 582 -8.91 8.62 -11.40
N THR A 583 -9.39 8.83 -10.18
CA THR A 583 -10.58 8.18 -9.63
C THR A 583 -11.66 9.15 -9.15
N GLU A 584 -11.34 10.44 -9.04
CA GLU A 584 -12.21 11.51 -8.55
C GLU A 584 -12.05 12.76 -9.43
N PRO A 585 -13.08 13.61 -9.57
CA PRO A 585 -12.99 14.84 -10.37
C PRO A 585 -12.30 15.97 -9.59
N VAL A 586 -11.10 15.69 -9.05
CA VAL A 586 -10.32 16.63 -8.24
C VAL A 586 -8.87 16.71 -8.70
N PHE A 587 -8.22 17.84 -8.40
CA PHE A 587 -6.80 18.04 -8.62
C PHE A 587 -6.09 18.08 -7.27
N ARG A 588 -5.04 17.27 -7.11
CA ARG A 588 -4.32 17.13 -5.85
C ARG A 588 -3.00 17.85 -5.89
N VAL A 589 -2.67 18.47 -4.77
CA VAL A 589 -1.41 19.19 -4.53
C VAL A 589 -0.74 18.70 -3.27
N MET A 590 0.57 18.84 -3.18
CA MET A 590 1.33 18.47 -1.98
C MET A 590 2.66 19.20 -1.93
N CYS A 591 3.01 19.67 -0.74
CA CYS A 591 4.35 20.16 -0.44
C CYS A 591 5.05 19.24 0.56
N ASP A 592 6.37 19.15 0.43
CA ASP A 592 7.25 18.43 1.35
C ASP A 592 8.44 19.33 1.68
N VAL A 593 8.61 19.70 2.95
CA VAL A 593 9.62 20.66 3.39
C VAL A 593 10.50 20.01 4.44
N LYS A 594 11.81 20.04 4.26
CA LYS A 594 12.78 19.48 5.19
C LYS A 594 12.75 20.23 6.54
N GLY A 595 12.66 19.45 7.61
CA GLY A 595 12.56 19.93 8.98
C GLY A 595 11.12 20.01 9.50
N ASN A 596 10.99 20.33 10.79
CA ASN A 596 9.70 20.62 11.42
C ASN A 596 9.31 22.07 11.13
N LYS A 597 8.67 22.29 9.98
CA LYS A 597 8.40 23.60 9.41
C LYS A 597 6.95 23.76 8.92
N PRO A 598 5.94 23.62 9.82
CA PRO A 598 4.53 23.64 9.40
C PRO A 598 4.09 24.99 8.78
N LYS A 599 4.65 26.11 9.22
CA LYS A 599 4.32 27.42 8.67
C LYS A 599 4.89 27.62 7.25
N GLU A 600 6.09 27.13 7.02
CA GLU A 600 6.77 27.18 5.73
C GLU A 600 6.07 26.24 4.74
N GLU A 601 5.71 25.03 5.15
CA GLU A 601 4.94 24.08 4.34
C GLU A 601 3.60 24.68 3.94
N GLN A 602 2.85 25.25 4.89
CA GLN A 602 1.56 25.90 4.60
C GLN A 602 1.70 27.03 3.57
N LYS A 603 2.68 27.92 3.74
CA LYS A 603 2.91 29.02 2.81
C LYS A 603 3.30 28.52 1.41
N LEU A 604 4.12 27.46 1.34
CA LEU A 604 4.52 26.87 0.07
C LEU A 604 3.31 26.24 -0.65
N LEU A 605 2.45 25.54 0.07
CA LEU A 605 1.21 24.97 -0.44
C LEU A 605 0.23 26.05 -0.92
N GLU A 606 0.09 27.13 -0.15
CA GLU A 606 -0.75 28.28 -0.55
C GLU A 606 -0.21 28.96 -1.82
N TRP A 607 1.10 29.08 -1.96
CA TRP A 607 1.74 29.61 -3.15
C TRP A 607 1.49 28.73 -4.37
N GLU A 608 1.69 27.42 -4.24
CA GLU A 608 1.37 26.43 -5.28
C GLU A 608 -0.10 26.51 -5.69
N THR A 609 -1.01 26.47 -4.72
CA THR A 609 -2.47 26.55 -4.94
C THR A 609 -2.88 27.81 -5.70
N LYS A 610 -2.38 28.99 -5.30
CA LYS A 610 -2.68 30.26 -5.96
C LYS A 610 -2.22 30.26 -7.43
N MET A 611 -1.04 29.71 -7.71
CA MET A 611 -0.54 29.61 -9.09
C MET A 611 -1.39 28.67 -9.94
N ILE A 612 -1.82 27.52 -9.39
CA ILE A 612 -2.68 26.56 -10.10
C ILE A 612 -4.06 27.16 -10.39
N LEU A 613 -4.70 27.78 -9.41
CA LEU A 613 -6.01 28.41 -9.60
C LEU A 613 -5.95 29.56 -10.62
N ARG A 614 -4.86 30.32 -10.64
CA ARG A 614 -4.62 31.33 -11.68
C ARG A 614 -4.38 30.68 -13.06
N ALA A 615 -3.64 29.57 -13.13
CA ALA A 615 -3.43 28.82 -14.37
C ALA A 615 -4.75 28.27 -14.93
N ASP A 616 -5.63 27.77 -14.05
CA ASP A 616 -6.97 27.30 -14.39
C ASP A 616 -7.87 28.41 -14.94
N SER A 617 -7.72 29.63 -14.43
CA SER A 617 -8.49 30.80 -14.94
C SER A 617 -8.02 31.30 -16.30
N LEU A 618 -6.84 30.87 -16.79
CA LEU A 618 -6.25 31.24 -18.09
C LEU A 618 -6.46 30.17 -19.17
N ALA A 619 -6.98 29.02 -18.82
CA ALA A 619 -7.27 27.90 -19.70
C ALA A 619 -8.75 27.88 -20.12
#